data_9873f1b0f5e96a1d70aa947f1f667bd5
#
_entry.id   9873f1b0f5e96a1d70aa947f1f667bd5
#
_cell.length_a   1.000
_cell.length_b   1.000
_cell.length_c   1.000
_cell.angle_alpha   90.00
_cell.angle_beta   90.00
_cell.angle_gamma   90.00
#
_symmetry.space_group_name_H-M   'P 1'
#
loop_
_entity.id
_entity.type
_entity.pdbx_description
1 polymer ?
#
loop_
_entity_poly.entity_id
_entity_poly.type
_entity_poly.pdbx_seq_one_letter_code
_entity_poly.pdbx_strand_id
1 'polypeptide(L)'
;MTGSPQAPIYKEAPKHIIQAPQYCPRIIKDMSRINKETNNHYEFLAVLDDIVTGVKFDKEIIKLLCVYRNSNCSTIISAQAITLLNTAGRTNINFVCLFKLNSEEQIEKVIKAYLSSYFPAGMKMLDKIRHYRLLTEDHHFFVVDNYNGGVFRTKCSAK
;
A
#
# COMPACT_ATOMS: atom_id res chain seq x y z
N MET A 1 -5.94 2.80 -11.06
CA MET A 1 -4.77 2.81 -11.96
C MET A 1 -4.00 1.53 -11.71
N THR A 2 -3.68 0.77 -12.73
CA THR A 2 -3.06 -0.55 -12.56
C THR A 2 -1.97 -0.78 -13.59
N GLY A 3 -0.87 -1.47 -13.18
CA GLY A 3 0.16 -1.98 -14.09
C GLY A 3 -0.29 -3.23 -14.86
N SER A 4 -1.39 -3.85 -14.45
CA SER A 4 -1.93 -5.11 -15.00
C SER A 4 -3.38 -4.97 -15.47
N PRO A 5 -3.69 -4.10 -16.45
CA PRO A 5 -5.07 -3.77 -16.85
C PRO A 5 -5.84 -4.96 -17.46
N GLN A 6 -5.14 -6.02 -17.86
CA GLN A 6 -5.73 -7.22 -18.44
C GLN A 6 -6.19 -8.25 -17.39
N ALA A 7 -5.92 -8.03 -16.10
CA ALA A 7 -6.35 -8.94 -15.06
C ALA A 7 -7.88 -9.08 -15.06
N PRO A 8 -8.43 -10.32 -14.89
CA PRO A 8 -9.87 -10.58 -14.99
C PRO A 8 -10.71 -9.68 -14.08
N ILE A 9 -10.25 -9.39 -12.88
CA ILE A 9 -10.94 -8.54 -11.90
C ILE A 9 -11.26 -7.13 -12.44
N TYR A 10 -10.45 -6.59 -13.34
CA TYR A 10 -10.69 -5.26 -13.92
C TYR A 10 -11.64 -5.28 -15.11
N LYS A 11 -11.82 -6.44 -15.76
CA LYS A 11 -12.77 -6.58 -16.87
C LYS A 11 -14.21 -6.54 -16.39
N GLU A 12 -14.46 -6.97 -15.16
CA GLU A 12 -15.79 -7.01 -14.53
C GLU A 12 -16.10 -5.73 -13.74
N ALA A 13 -15.17 -4.78 -13.69
CA ALA A 13 -15.37 -3.56 -12.91
C ALA A 13 -16.55 -2.73 -13.46
N PRO A 14 -17.39 -2.17 -12.59
CA PRO A 14 -18.54 -1.35 -12.99
C PRO A 14 -18.11 -0.17 -13.87
N LYS A 15 -18.96 0.21 -14.83
CA LYS A 15 -18.66 1.28 -15.81
C LYS A 15 -18.41 2.66 -15.19
N HIS A 16 -18.87 2.91 -13.97
CA HIS A 16 -18.65 4.16 -13.27
C HIS A 16 -17.25 4.25 -12.62
N ILE A 17 -16.48 3.15 -12.62
CA ILE A 17 -15.11 3.17 -12.14
C ILE A 17 -14.19 3.67 -13.24
N ILE A 18 -13.48 4.76 -12.95
CA ILE A 18 -12.47 5.29 -13.86
C ILE A 18 -11.26 4.35 -13.83
N GLN A 19 -10.98 3.71 -14.96
CA GLN A 19 -9.82 2.84 -15.12
C GLN A 19 -8.75 3.55 -15.95
N ALA A 20 -7.52 3.48 -15.49
CA ALA A 20 -6.35 3.93 -16.26
C ALA A 20 -5.34 2.78 -16.32
N PRO A 21 -4.85 2.40 -17.51
CA PRO A 21 -3.94 1.26 -17.70
C PRO A 21 -2.54 1.53 -17.17
N GLN A 22 -2.28 2.75 -16.73
CA GLN A 22 -1.01 3.17 -16.14
C GLN A 22 -1.24 4.29 -15.13
N TYR A 23 -0.22 4.57 -14.35
CA TYR A 23 -0.25 5.69 -13.43
C TYR A 23 -0.47 7.03 -14.17
N CYS A 24 -1.50 7.76 -13.78
CA CYS A 24 -1.88 9.03 -14.37
C CYS A 24 -2.06 10.12 -13.30
N PRO A 25 -1.04 10.96 -13.04
CA PRO A 25 -1.10 12.02 -12.01
C PRO A 25 -2.25 13.01 -12.22
N ARG A 26 -2.68 13.19 -13.46
CA ARG A 26 -3.79 14.11 -13.78
C ARG A 26 -5.10 13.67 -13.12
N ILE A 27 -5.40 12.37 -13.11
CA ILE A 27 -6.62 11.84 -12.47
C ILE A 27 -6.62 12.21 -10.97
N ILE A 28 -5.49 12.06 -10.28
CA ILE A 28 -5.35 12.41 -8.86
C ILE A 28 -5.58 13.90 -8.65
N LYS A 29 -5.03 14.76 -9.51
CA LYS A 29 -5.24 16.21 -9.45
C LYS A 29 -6.70 16.58 -9.67
N ASP A 30 -7.35 15.97 -10.64
CA ASP A 30 -8.75 16.23 -10.95
C ASP A 30 -9.67 15.79 -9.81
N MET A 31 -9.43 14.64 -9.17
CA MET A 31 -10.15 14.22 -7.96
C MET A 31 -10.05 15.26 -6.85
N SER A 32 -8.84 15.74 -6.56
CA SER A 32 -8.62 16.77 -5.53
C SER A 32 -9.29 18.10 -5.89
N ARG A 33 -9.22 18.49 -7.16
CA ARG A 33 -9.87 19.72 -7.65
C ARG A 33 -11.39 19.65 -7.51
N ILE A 34 -12.00 18.57 -7.97
CA ILE A 34 -13.46 18.35 -7.86
C ILE A 34 -13.89 18.45 -6.39
N ASN A 35 -13.19 17.79 -5.48
CA ASN A 35 -13.56 17.85 -4.07
C ASN A 35 -13.45 19.25 -3.47
N LYS A 36 -12.44 20.02 -3.82
CA LYS A 36 -12.33 21.42 -3.39
C LYS A 36 -13.47 22.30 -3.93
N GLU A 37 -13.79 22.15 -5.21
CA GLU A 37 -14.86 22.91 -5.88
C GLU A 37 -16.26 22.55 -5.34
N THR A 38 -16.43 21.36 -4.79
CA THR A 38 -17.69 20.84 -4.23
C THR A 38 -17.73 20.77 -2.71
N ASN A 39 -16.82 21.48 -2.01
CA ASN A 39 -16.71 21.45 -0.54
C ASN A 39 -16.63 20.02 0.04
N ASN A 40 -15.81 19.17 -0.57
CA ASN A 40 -15.64 17.76 -0.18
C ASN A 40 -16.96 16.95 -0.20
N HIS A 41 -17.83 17.24 -1.14
CA HIS A 41 -19.11 16.53 -1.29
C HIS A 41 -18.93 15.06 -1.68
N TYR A 42 -17.86 14.74 -2.42
CA TYR A 42 -17.62 13.38 -2.91
C TYR A 42 -16.59 12.64 -2.05
N GLU A 43 -16.79 11.33 -1.94
CA GLU A 43 -15.79 10.41 -1.39
C GLU A 43 -15.09 9.70 -2.56
N PHE A 44 -13.78 9.74 -2.57
CA PHE A 44 -12.96 9.06 -3.58
C PHE A 44 -12.16 7.92 -2.97
N LEU A 45 -12.05 6.85 -3.73
CA LEU A 45 -11.09 5.77 -3.46
C LEU A 45 -10.09 5.70 -4.62
N ALA A 46 -8.84 6.02 -4.34
CA ALA A 46 -7.73 5.84 -5.28
C ALA A 46 -7.10 4.47 -5.06
N VAL A 47 -7.23 3.57 -6.03
CA VAL A 47 -6.53 2.26 -6.03
C VAL A 47 -5.38 2.34 -7.01
N LEU A 48 -4.15 2.19 -6.48
CA LEU A 48 -2.91 2.18 -7.24
C LEU A 48 -2.33 0.76 -7.15
N ASP A 49 -2.60 -0.04 -8.18
CA ASP A 49 -2.24 -1.46 -8.19
C ASP A 49 -1.06 -1.73 -9.12
N ASP A 50 -0.08 -2.47 -8.58
CA ASP A 50 1.14 -2.88 -9.30
C ASP A 50 1.87 -1.73 -10.03
N ILE A 51 1.97 -0.58 -9.35
CA ILE A 51 2.68 0.59 -9.87
C ILE A 51 4.18 0.38 -9.65
N VAL A 52 4.86 -0.11 -10.68
CA VAL A 52 6.22 -0.65 -10.55
C VAL A 52 7.32 0.37 -10.79
N THR A 53 7.16 1.34 -11.68
CA THR A 53 8.29 2.15 -12.14
C THR A 53 7.98 3.64 -12.26
N GLY A 54 8.96 4.47 -11.97
CA GLY A 54 8.91 5.93 -12.16
C GLY A 54 8.18 6.72 -11.08
N VAL A 55 7.56 6.04 -10.12
CA VAL A 55 6.63 6.64 -9.15
C VAL A 55 7.28 6.97 -7.81
N LYS A 56 8.50 6.55 -7.58
CA LYS A 56 9.19 6.59 -6.27
C LYS A 56 9.20 7.97 -5.60
N PHE A 57 9.21 9.03 -6.37
CA PHE A 57 9.25 10.40 -5.89
C PHE A 57 8.17 11.29 -6.52
N ASP A 58 7.13 10.68 -7.08
CA ASP A 58 6.06 11.47 -7.66
C ASP A 58 5.36 12.30 -6.60
N LYS A 59 5.32 13.61 -6.83
CA LYS A 59 4.75 14.59 -5.90
C LYS A 59 3.25 14.36 -5.67
N GLU A 60 2.53 13.85 -6.66
CA GLU A 60 1.09 13.64 -6.53
C GLU A 60 0.78 12.41 -5.66
N ILE A 61 1.60 11.35 -5.70
CA ILE A 61 1.47 10.22 -4.76
C ILE A 61 1.75 10.66 -3.33
N ILE A 62 2.78 11.49 -3.13
CA ILE A 62 3.07 12.02 -1.81
C ILE A 62 1.90 12.88 -1.31
N LYS A 63 1.34 13.73 -2.16
CA LYS A 63 0.15 14.52 -1.81
C LYS A 63 -1.05 13.63 -1.52
N LEU A 64 -1.26 12.57 -2.31
CA LEU A 64 -2.34 11.61 -2.10
C LEU A 64 -2.28 11.01 -0.70
N LEU A 65 -1.10 10.60 -0.25
CA LEU A 65 -0.89 10.00 1.06
C LEU A 65 -0.89 11.00 2.22
N CYS A 66 -0.36 12.21 2.00
CA CYS A 66 -0.13 13.17 3.09
C CYS A 66 -1.22 14.24 3.20
N VAL A 67 -1.86 14.62 2.10
CA VAL A 67 -2.71 15.81 2.00
C VAL A 67 -4.15 15.46 1.66
N TYR A 68 -4.38 14.58 0.69
CA TYR A 68 -5.72 14.37 0.12
C TYR A 68 -6.66 13.58 1.02
N ARG A 69 -6.14 12.94 2.08
CA ARG A 69 -6.99 12.38 3.15
C ARG A 69 -7.94 13.42 3.77
N ASN A 70 -7.54 14.69 3.79
CA ASN A 70 -8.37 15.80 4.26
C ASN A 70 -9.40 16.24 3.22
N SER A 71 -9.41 15.62 2.06
CA SER A 71 -10.33 15.88 0.94
C SER A 71 -11.18 14.65 0.62
N ASN A 72 -11.56 13.88 1.63
CA ASN A 72 -12.36 12.65 1.49
C ASN A 72 -11.81 11.68 0.44
N CYS A 73 -10.48 11.56 0.37
CA CYS A 73 -9.82 10.63 -0.53
C CYS A 73 -9.11 9.51 0.25
N SER A 74 -9.65 8.31 0.17
CA SER A 74 -8.99 7.09 0.66
C SER A 74 -8.07 6.52 -0.42
N THR A 75 -6.99 5.86 0.00
CA THR A 75 -5.99 5.35 -0.94
C THR A 75 -5.58 3.93 -0.59
N ILE A 76 -5.55 3.05 -1.59
CA ILE A 76 -4.97 1.71 -1.52
C ILE A 76 -3.81 1.65 -2.51
N ILE A 77 -2.64 1.21 -2.06
CA ILE A 77 -1.46 1.04 -2.91
C ILE A 77 -0.97 -0.39 -2.79
N SER A 78 -0.90 -1.09 -3.91
CA SER A 78 -0.20 -2.37 -4.04
C SER A 78 1.20 -2.10 -4.60
N ALA A 79 2.23 -2.56 -3.89
CA ALA A 79 3.62 -2.30 -4.26
C ALA A 79 4.49 -3.54 -4.04
N GLN A 80 5.36 -3.84 -5.00
CA GLN A 80 6.27 -4.99 -4.94
C GLN A 80 7.47 -4.75 -4.02
N ALA A 81 7.76 -3.51 -3.67
CA ALA A 81 8.87 -3.17 -2.79
C ALA A 81 8.55 -1.96 -1.90
N ILE A 82 8.96 -2.04 -0.65
CA ILE A 82 8.81 -0.94 0.32
C ILE A 82 9.51 0.36 -0.13
N THR A 83 10.56 0.23 -0.92
CA THR A 83 11.34 1.36 -1.42
C THR A 83 10.64 2.17 -2.52
N LEU A 84 9.50 1.70 -3.03
CA LEU A 84 8.68 2.44 -4.00
C LEU A 84 8.03 3.69 -3.39
N LEU A 85 7.85 3.71 -2.08
CA LEU A 85 7.38 4.89 -1.35
C LEU A 85 8.55 5.54 -0.60
N ASN A 86 8.61 6.86 -0.64
CA ASN A 86 9.57 7.60 0.18
C ASN A 86 9.18 7.57 1.67
N THR A 87 10.06 8.04 2.54
CA THR A 87 9.82 8.03 3.99
C THR A 87 8.56 8.81 4.37
N ALA A 88 8.35 10.00 3.80
CA ALA A 88 7.17 10.82 4.09
C ALA A 88 5.86 10.11 3.70
N GLY A 89 5.81 9.43 2.55
CA GLY A 89 4.67 8.60 2.16
C GLY A 89 4.44 7.46 3.14
N ARG A 90 5.49 6.73 3.51
CA ARG A 90 5.40 5.56 4.41
C ARG A 90 4.90 5.91 5.81
N THR A 91 5.30 7.05 6.37
CA THR A 91 4.87 7.49 7.72
C THR A 91 3.42 7.94 7.78
N ASN A 92 2.79 8.19 6.63
CA ASN A 92 1.39 8.59 6.55
C ASN A 92 0.42 7.43 6.21
N ILE A 93 0.91 6.20 6.12
CA ILE A 93 0.07 5.03 5.87
C ILE A 93 -0.55 4.56 7.19
N ASN A 94 -1.87 4.40 7.21
CA ASN A 94 -2.60 3.92 8.38
C ASN A 94 -2.44 2.40 8.55
N PHE A 95 -2.55 1.64 7.47
CA PHE A 95 -2.46 0.18 7.49
C PHE A 95 -1.46 -0.32 6.46
N VAL A 96 -0.62 -1.28 6.85
CA VAL A 96 0.32 -1.95 5.94
C VAL A 96 0.07 -3.44 5.97
N CYS A 97 -0.27 -4.02 4.82
CA CYS A 97 -0.39 -5.47 4.65
C CYS A 97 0.92 -6.02 4.07
N LEU A 98 1.59 -6.89 4.80
CA LEU A 98 2.90 -7.44 4.44
C LEU A 98 2.75 -8.91 4.10
N PHE A 99 2.76 -9.19 2.80
CA PHE A 99 2.66 -10.54 2.25
C PHE A 99 4.02 -11.23 2.16
N LYS A 100 4.03 -12.50 1.72
CA LYS A 100 5.25 -13.26 1.49
C LYS A 100 6.19 -12.53 0.54
N LEU A 101 7.44 -12.40 0.94
CA LEU A 101 8.53 -11.83 0.15
C LEU A 101 9.62 -12.89 -0.05
N ASN A 102 10.25 -12.89 -1.22
CA ASN A 102 11.29 -13.84 -1.57
C ASN A 102 12.71 -13.32 -1.26
N SER A 103 12.93 -12.01 -1.41
CA SER A 103 14.23 -11.39 -1.20
C SER A 103 14.50 -11.14 0.28
N GLU A 104 15.63 -11.65 0.80
CA GLU A 104 16.08 -11.41 2.17
C GLU A 104 16.28 -9.92 2.46
N GLU A 105 16.84 -9.19 1.50
CA GLU A 105 17.05 -7.75 1.61
C GLU A 105 15.72 -7.00 1.78
N GLN A 106 14.69 -7.39 1.04
CA GLN A 106 13.36 -6.79 1.19
C GLN A 106 12.71 -7.15 2.51
N ILE A 107 12.83 -8.40 2.97
CA ILE A 107 12.33 -8.86 4.27
C ILE A 107 13.01 -8.07 5.39
N GLU A 108 14.33 -7.91 5.35
CA GLU A 108 15.07 -7.13 6.33
C GLU A 108 14.59 -5.67 6.40
N LYS A 109 14.38 -5.03 5.24
CA LYS A 109 13.85 -3.66 5.16
C LYS A 109 12.44 -3.56 5.76
N VAL A 110 11.59 -4.53 5.50
CA VAL A 110 10.22 -4.60 6.03
C VAL A 110 10.24 -4.81 7.54
N ILE A 111 11.06 -5.73 8.04
CA ILE A 111 11.21 -5.98 9.48
C ILE A 111 11.67 -4.70 10.21
N LYS A 112 12.69 -4.03 9.69
CA LYS A 112 13.21 -2.78 10.28
C LYS A 112 12.18 -1.67 10.26
N ALA A 113 11.38 -1.57 9.21
CA ALA A 113 10.43 -0.47 9.03
C ALA A 113 9.12 -0.65 9.80
N TYR A 114 8.62 -1.88 9.92
CA TYR A 114 7.26 -2.12 10.40
C TYR A 114 7.11 -3.20 11.46
N LEU A 115 8.06 -4.14 11.59
CA LEU A 115 7.94 -5.30 12.45
C LEU A 115 9.00 -5.32 13.57
N SER A 116 9.67 -4.21 13.80
CA SER A 116 10.73 -4.13 14.82
C SER A 116 10.23 -4.46 16.23
N SER A 117 8.99 -4.07 16.56
CA SER A 117 8.34 -4.35 17.84
C SER A 117 7.71 -5.73 17.94
N TYR A 118 7.46 -6.40 16.81
CA TYR A 118 6.85 -7.73 16.77
C TYR A 118 7.82 -8.83 17.19
N PHE A 119 9.09 -8.69 16.85
CA PHE A 119 10.13 -9.66 17.18
C PHE A 119 10.86 -9.30 18.49
N PRO A 120 11.26 -10.29 19.28
CA PRO A 120 12.07 -10.05 20.50
C PRO A 120 13.31 -9.22 20.22
N ALA A 121 13.62 -8.27 21.10
CA ALA A 121 14.73 -7.32 20.92
C ALA A 121 16.11 -8.00 20.72
N GLY A 122 16.34 -9.16 21.38
CA GLY A 122 17.61 -9.93 21.27
C GLY A 122 17.68 -10.88 20.05
N MET A 123 16.60 -11.00 19.25
CA MET A 123 16.58 -11.93 18.13
C MET A 123 17.47 -11.43 16.98
N LYS A 124 18.37 -12.30 16.48
CA LYS A 124 19.25 -12.00 15.35
C LYS A 124 18.41 -11.77 14.07
N MET A 125 18.87 -10.89 13.20
CA MET A 125 18.14 -10.55 11.96
C MET A 125 17.88 -11.78 11.08
N LEU A 126 18.84 -12.68 10.95
CA LEU A 126 18.66 -13.91 10.17
C LEU A 126 17.52 -14.78 10.69
N ASP A 127 17.36 -14.87 12.02
CA ASP A 127 16.27 -15.63 12.63
C ASP A 127 14.93 -14.92 12.44
N LYS A 128 14.89 -13.58 12.52
CA LYS A 128 13.69 -12.79 12.17
C LYS A 128 13.25 -13.02 10.73
N ILE A 129 14.20 -13.08 9.78
CA ILE A 129 13.92 -13.35 8.37
C ILE A 129 13.33 -14.76 8.20
N ARG A 130 13.90 -15.78 8.86
CA ARG A 130 13.37 -17.15 8.83
C ARG A 130 11.95 -17.21 9.39
N HIS A 131 11.70 -16.57 10.53
CA HIS A 131 10.36 -16.50 11.13
C HIS A 131 9.38 -15.76 10.24
N TYR A 132 9.77 -14.63 9.62
CA TYR A 132 8.91 -13.92 8.68
C TYR A 132 8.45 -14.84 7.55
N ARG A 133 9.36 -15.60 6.94
CA ARG A 133 9.03 -16.55 5.88
C ARG A 133 8.00 -17.59 6.34
N LEU A 134 8.25 -18.23 7.49
CA LEU A 134 7.34 -19.22 8.06
C LEU A 134 5.96 -18.61 8.38
N LEU A 135 5.94 -17.42 8.94
CA LEU A 135 4.71 -16.75 9.34
C LEU A 135 3.90 -16.21 8.16
N THR A 136 4.50 -16.08 6.98
CA THR A 136 3.82 -15.61 5.75
C THR A 136 3.55 -16.75 4.75
N GLU A 137 3.69 -18.01 5.15
CA GLU A 137 3.28 -19.16 4.35
C GLU A 137 1.75 -19.34 4.36
N ASP A 138 1.25 -20.15 3.42
CA ASP A 138 -0.19 -20.52 3.32
C ASP A 138 -1.13 -19.31 3.29
N HIS A 139 -0.79 -18.31 2.49
CA HIS A 139 -1.58 -17.08 2.36
C HIS A 139 -1.74 -16.28 3.66
N HIS A 140 -0.89 -16.50 4.65
CA HIS A 140 -0.82 -15.62 5.80
C HIS A 140 -0.05 -14.34 5.48
N PHE A 141 -0.41 -13.27 6.16
CA PHE A 141 0.25 -11.97 6.05
C PHE A 141 0.15 -11.20 7.37
N PHE A 142 1.01 -10.20 7.52
CA PHE A 142 0.92 -9.27 8.64
C PHE A 142 0.09 -8.06 8.27
N VAL A 143 -0.71 -7.59 9.19
CA VAL A 143 -1.33 -6.27 9.16
C VAL A 143 -0.69 -5.42 10.25
N VAL A 144 -0.07 -4.33 9.83
CA VAL A 144 0.46 -3.32 10.75
C VAL A 144 -0.54 -2.18 10.81
N ASP A 145 -1.09 -1.93 11.98
CA ASP A 145 -1.97 -0.80 12.26
C ASP A 145 -1.14 0.34 12.85
N ASN A 146 -0.77 1.29 12.01
CA ASN A 146 -0.03 2.48 12.44
C ASN A 146 -0.92 3.50 13.16
N TYR A 147 -2.24 3.37 13.04
CA TYR A 147 -3.17 4.30 13.66
C TYR A 147 -3.37 3.99 15.16
N ASN A 148 -3.60 2.71 15.50
CA ASN A 148 -3.79 2.28 16.88
C ASN A 148 -2.53 1.66 17.52
N GLY A 149 -1.50 1.41 16.73
CA GLY A 149 -0.25 0.82 17.18
C GLY A 149 -0.38 -0.69 17.44
N GLY A 150 -0.41 -1.51 16.39
CA GLY A 150 -0.50 -2.96 16.54
C GLY A 150 0.02 -3.71 15.33
N VAL A 151 0.41 -4.97 15.56
CA VAL A 151 0.79 -5.90 14.49
C VAL A 151 0.01 -7.19 14.66
N PHE A 152 -0.72 -7.57 13.64
CA PHE A 152 -1.55 -8.77 13.63
C PHE A 152 -1.09 -9.70 12.51
N ARG A 153 -1.21 -11.01 12.73
CA ARG A 153 -1.08 -12.02 11.69
C ARG A 153 -2.47 -12.53 11.32
N THR A 154 -2.77 -12.58 10.05
CA THR A 154 -4.04 -13.06 9.53
C THR A 154 -3.85 -13.91 8.28
N LYS A 155 -4.91 -14.52 7.78
CA LYS A 155 -4.91 -15.38 6.60
C LYS A 155 -5.99 -14.94 5.62
N CYS A 156 -5.66 -14.90 4.34
CA CYS A 156 -6.69 -14.86 3.29
C CYS A 156 -7.38 -16.22 3.24
N SER A 157 -8.68 -16.26 3.57
CA SER A 157 -9.48 -17.44 3.26
C SER A 157 -9.85 -17.39 1.77
N ALA A 158 -9.33 -18.33 1.00
CA ALA A 158 -9.91 -18.60 -0.31
C ALA A 158 -11.35 -19.13 -0.08
N LYS A 159 -12.32 -18.46 -0.66
CA LYS A 159 -13.67 -19.01 -0.83
C LYS A 159 -13.68 -19.83 -2.09
#